data_4c34c23f7d2a38042a7369d8064139fb
#
_entry.id   4c34c23f7d2a38042a7369d8064139fb
#
_cell.length_a   1.000
_cell.length_b   1.000
_cell.length_c   1.000
_cell.angle_alpha   90.00
_cell.angle_beta   90.00
_cell.angle_gamma   90.00
#
_symmetry.space_group_name_H-M   'P 1'
#
loop_
_entity.id
_entity.type
_entity.pdbx_description
1 polymer ?
#
loop_
_entity_poly.entity_id
_entity_poly.type
_entity_poly.pdbx_seq_one_letter_code
_entity_poly.pdbx_strand_id
1 'polypeptide(L)'
;VFLYILSILCFLNLAIMSVLVNEKTRVVVQGLTGREGSFHAQQMIEYGTKVVAGVTPGKGGTRHLDVPVFNTVADAVRETGADVSLIFVPPPYAADAILESVDATVSLVICITEGIPTLDMVRVAAALRNSNTRLIGPNCPGIISPGKCKIGIMPGRIHKQGNVGVVSRSGTLTYEAVDQLTKLGIGQSTCIGIGGDPIIGTTFLDAIRFFNEDPETHAIVMIGEIGGNAEEQAASYIKANVKKPVVGLIAGQTAPPGRRMGHAGAIISGGAGTAAEKYKAMAGAGIHTVQSPADIGSTLAAAIKK
;
A
#
# COMPACT_ATOMS: atom_id res chain seq x y z
N VAL A 1 -18.79 10.44 -38.73
CA VAL A 1 -19.70 10.34 -37.57
C VAL A 1 -19.38 9.10 -36.72
N PHE A 2 -19.16 7.91 -37.34
CA PHE A 2 -18.86 6.67 -36.59
C PHE A 2 -17.53 6.68 -35.84
N LEU A 3 -16.48 7.31 -36.39
CA LEU A 3 -15.18 7.46 -35.72
C LEU A 3 -15.21 8.44 -34.50
N TYR A 4 -16.11 9.42 -34.54
CA TYR A 4 -16.30 10.37 -33.40
C TYR A 4 -17.04 9.73 -32.23
N ILE A 5 -17.92 8.77 -32.48
CA ILE A 5 -18.66 8.05 -31.44
C ILE A 5 -17.74 7.03 -30.75
N LEU A 6 -16.80 6.39 -31.46
CA LEU A 6 -15.81 5.51 -30.85
C LEU A 6 -14.80 6.26 -29.97
N SER A 7 -14.42 7.50 -30.32
CA SER A 7 -13.53 8.32 -29.49
C SER A 7 -14.23 8.79 -28.21
N ILE A 8 -15.52 9.13 -28.27
CA ILE A 8 -16.32 9.52 -27.09
C ILE A 8 -16.58 8.32 -26.16
N LEU A 9 -16.77 7.12 -26.69
CA LEU A 9 -16.90 5.89 -25.90
C LEU A 9 -15.56 5.47 -25.24
N CYS A 10 -14.41 5.81 -25.83
CA CYS A 10 -13.11 5.62 -25.22
C CYS A 10 -12.85 6.59 -24.07
N PHE A 11 -13.41 7.81 -24.11
CA PHE A 11 -13.33 8.81 -23.02
C PHE A 11 -14.36 8.58 -21.89
N LEU A 12 -15.45 7.84 -22.14
CA LEU A 12 -16.47 7.54 -21.12
C LEU A 12 -16.12 6.32 -20.26
N ASN A 13 -15.05 5.58 -20.56
CA ASN A 13 -14.49 4.53 -19.71
C ASN A 13 -13.37 5.03 -18.78
N LEU A 14 -13.19 6.34 -18.61
CA LEU A 14 -12.50 6.94 -17.45
C LEU A 14 -13.42 6.89 -16.22
N ALA A 15 -14.01 5.73 -15.96
CA ALA A 15 -14.78 5.48 -14.77
C ALA A 15 -13.84 5.34 -13.59
N ILE A 16 -13.86 6.35 -12.69
CA ILE A 16 -13.60 6.21 -11.25
C ILE A 16 -12.48 5.23 -10.95
N MET A 17 -11.26 5.61 -11.27
CA MET A 17 -10.08 4.81 -10.96
C MET A 17 -9.53 5.27 -9.62
N SER A 18 -9.97 4.63 -8.53
CA SER A 18 -9.18 4.66 -7.31
C SER A 18 -7.83 3.98 -7.57
N VAL A 19 -6.80 4.40 -6.81
CA VAL A 19 -5.44 3.89 -6.99
C VAL A 19 -5.37 2.40 -6.69
N LEU A 20 -5.06 1.59 -7.70
CA LEU A 20 -4.80 0.14 -7.67
C LEU A 20 -5.98 -0.76 -7.31
N VAL A 21 -6.97 -0.32 -6.52
CA VAL A 21 -8.09 -1.17 -6.06
C VAL A 21 -9.42 -0.39 -6.08
N ASN A 22 -10.51 -1.09 -6.36
CA ASN A 22 -11.86 -0.52 -6.39
C ASN A 22 -12.92 -1.57 -6.01
N GLU A 23 -14.20 -1.22 -6.12
CA GLU A 23 -15.33 -2.10 -5.78
C GLU A 23 -15.48 -3.34 -6.69
N LYS A 24 -14.75 -3.40 -7.80
CA LYS A 24 -14.74 -4.56 -8.70
C LYS A 24 -13.62 -5.55 -8.37
N THR A 25 -12.61 -5.11 -7.61
CA THR A 25 -11.43 -5.90 -7.23
C THR A 25 -11.82 -7.23 -6.59
N ARG A 26 -11.24 -8.33 -7.07
CA ARG A 26 -11.52 -9.72 -6.64
C ARG A 26 -10.28 -10.31 -5.96
N VAL A 27 -10.39 -10.60 -4.68
CA VAL A 27 -9.25 -10.96 -3.84
C VAL A 27 -9.20 -12.47 -3.59
N VAL A 28 -8.03 -13.08 -3.84
CA VAL A 28 -7.67 -14.38 -3.30
C VAL A 28 -6.79 -14.18 -2.05
N VAL A 29 -7.07 -14.93 -0.98
CA VAL A 29 -6.31 -14.86 0.28
C VAL A 29 -5.48 -16.12 0.45
N GLN A 30 -4.16 -16.01 0.38
CA GLN A 30 -3.23 -17.09 0.71
C GLN A 30 -3.06 -17.17 2.23
N GLY A 31 -3.21 -18.37 2.77
CA GLY A 31 -3.27 -18.57 4.22
C GLY A 31 -4.65 -18.29 4.83
N LEU A 32 -5.73 -18.30 4.04
CA LEU A 32 -7.10 -18.00 4.48
C LEU A 32 -7.53 -18.77 5.71
N THR A 33 -7.16 -20.05 5.82
CA THR A 33 -7.59 -20.92 6.91
C THR A 33 -6.72 -20.79 8.18
N GLY A 34 -5.68 -19.96 8.15
CA GLY A 34 -4.90 -19.56 9.32
C GLY A 34 -5.63 -18.51 10.16
N ARG A 35 -5.20 -18.33 11.42
CA ARG A 35 -5.86 -17.39 12.35
C ARG A 35 -5.92 -15.97 11.82
N GLU A 36 -4.78 -15.41 11.40
CA GLU A 36 -4.71 -14.03 10.90
C GLU A 36 -5.41 -13.89 9.54
N GLY A 37 -5.18 -14.84 8.61
CA GLY A 37 -5.86 -14.86 7.31
C GLY A 37 -7.36 -14.91 7.45
N SER A 38 -7.89 -15.78 8.33
CA SER A 38 -9.32 -15.90 8.61
C SER A 38 -9.90 -14.62 9.21
N PHE A 39 -9.27 -14.08 10.25
CA PHE A 39 -9.74 -12.88 10.93
C PHE A 39 -9.80 -11.66 9.98
N HIS A 40 -8.73 -11.40 9.26
CA HIS A 40 -8.68 -10.25 8.38
C HIS A 40 -9.52 -10.42 7.11
N ALA A 41 -9.65 -11.65 6.58
CA ALA A 41 -10.57 -11.93 5.48
C ALA A 41 -12.02 -11.66 5.89
N GLN A 42 -12.45 -12.07 7.08
CA GLN A 42 -13.77 -11.76 7.63
C GLN A 42 -13.98 -10.23 7.69
N GLN A 43 -13.02 -9.47 8.21
CA GLN A 43 -13.09 -8.02 8.27
C GLN A 43 -13.14 -7.35 6.88
N MET A 44 -12.53 -7.94 5.86
CA MET A 44 -12.60 -7.46 4.48
C MET A 44 -13.98 -7.74 3.87
N ILE A 45 -14.54 -8.94 4.10
CA ILE A 45 -15.88 -9.31 3.66
C ILE A 45 -16.93 -8.39 4.29
N GLU A 46 -16.84 -8.16 5.59
CA GLU A 46 -17.73 -7.23 6.32
C GLU A 46 -17.60 -5.78 5.80
N TYR A 47 -16.43 -5.38 5.33
CA TYR A 47 -16.20 -4.08 4.70
C TYR A 47 -16.80 -3.99 3.28
N GLY A 48 -17.18 -5.10 2.66
CA GLY A 48 -17.70 -5.17 1.30
C GLY A 48 -16.66 -5.54 0.23
N THR A 49 -15.42 -5.88 0.62
CA THR A 49 -14.39 -6.37 -0.31
C THR A 49 -14.77 -7.75 -0.84
N LYS A 50 -14.64 -7.97 -2.13
CA LYS A 50 -14.94 -9.26 -2.79
C LYS A 50 -13.80 -10.25 -2.57
N VAL A 51 -13.77 -10.91 -1.42
CA VAL A 51 -12.93 -12.08 -1.19
C VAL A 51 -13.58 -13.26 -1.90
N VAL A 52 -12.99 -13.70 -3.00
CA VAL A 52 -13.60 -14.69 -3.91
C VAL A 52 -12.98 -16.08 -3.79
N ALA A 53 -11.80 -16.18 -3.22
CA ALA A 53 -11.07 -17.44 -3.05
C ALA A 53 -10.12 -17.39 -1.85
N GLY A 54 -9.85 -18.55 -1.28
CA GLY A 54 -8.73 -18.80 -0.39
C GLY A 54 -7.75 -19.79 -1.01
N VAL A 55 -6.47 -19.69 -0.65
CA VAL A 55 -5.48 -20.70 -0.98
C VAL A 55 -4.81 -21.20 0.30
N THR A 56 -4.90 -22.50 0.48
CA THR A 56 -4.20 -23.24 1.55
C THR A 56 -3.87 -24.63 1.03
N PRO A 57 -2.58 -24.93 0.78
CA PRO A 57 -2.17 -26.26 0.28
C PRO A 57 -2.70 -27.39 1.15
N GLY A 58 -3.23 -28.43 0.52
CA GLY A 58 -3.84 -29.59 1.19
C GLY A 58 -5.29 -29.39 1.68
N LYS A 59 -5.88 -28.18 1.52
CA LYS A 59 -7.28 -27.90 1.88
C LYS A 59 -8.16 -27.54 0.68
N GLY A 60 -7.66 -27.75 -0.53
CA GLY A 60 -8.45 -27.56 -1.76
C GLY A 60 -9.75 -28.37 -1.75
N GLY A 61 -10.81 -27.79 -2.30
CA GLY A 61 -12.16 -28.39 -2.32
C GLY A 61 -12.99 -28.15 -1.05
N THR A 62 -12.42 -27.52 -0.01
CA THR A 62 -13.17 -27.10 1.19
C THR A 62 -13.72 -25.66 1.04
N ARG A 63 -14.49 -25.22 2.01
CA ARG A 63 -14.95 -23.83 2.14
C ARG A 63 -14.53 -23.27 3.49
N HIS A 64 -14.21 -21.99 3.54
CA HIS A 64 -13.90 -21.25 4.76
C HIS A 64 -14.45 -19.83 4.62
N LEU A 65 -15.20 -19.31 5.62
CA LEU A 65 -15.95 -18.02 5.53
C LEU A 65 -16.85 -17.94 4.29
N ASP A 66 -17.52 -19.06 3.95
CA ASP A 66 -18.31 -19.20 2.72
C ASP A 66 -17.54 -18.94 1.40
N VAL A 67 -16.22 -18.94 1.47
CA VAL A 67 -15.32 -18.77 0.33
C VAL A 67 -14.70 -20.12 -0.06
N PRO A 68 -14.64 -20.49 -1.35
CA PRO A 68 -13.96 -21.72 -1.78
C PRO A 68 -12.46 -21.65 -1.53
N VAL A 69 -11.88 -22.79 -1.09
CA VAL A 69 -10.45 -22.93 -0.84
C VAL A 69 -9.82 -23.79 -1.93
N PHE A 70 -8.69 -23.34 -2.45
CA PHE A 70 -7.91 -24.04 -3.48
C PHE A 70 -6.53 -24.44 -2.94
N ASN A 71 -5.86 -25.34 -3.64
CA ASN A 71 -4.48 -25.71 -3.32
C ASN A 71 -3.46 -24.75 -3.92
N THR A 72 -3.80 -24.10 -5.04
CA THR A 72 -2.90 -23.19 -5.78
C THR A 72 -3.59 -21.87 -6.12
N VAL A 73 -2.76 -20.83 -6.30
CA VAL A 73 -3.25 -19.52 -6.78
C VAL A 73 -3.75 -19.63 -8.22
N ALA A 74 -3.08 -20.41 -9.07
CA ALA A 74 -3.48 -20.59 -10.46
C ALA A 74 -4.90 -21.18 -10.58
N ASP A 75 -5.23 -22.20 -9.76
CA ASP A 75 -6.58 -22.77 -9.72
C ASP A 75 -7.61 -21.74 -9.23
N ALA A 76 -7.26 -21.01 -8.18
CA ALA A 76 -8.14 -19.95 -7.63
C ALA A 76 -8.43 -18.86 -8.67
N VAL A 77 -7.42 -18.37 -9.38
CA VAL A 77 -7.55 -17.37 -10.45
C VAL A 77 -8.43 -17.89 -11.60
N ARG A 78 -8.16 -19.12 -12.07
CA ARG A 78 -8.91 -19.72 -13.17
C ARG A 78 -10.40 -19.86 -12.85
N GLU A 79 -10.73 -20.33 -11.64
CA GLU A 79 -12.11 -20.62 -11.25
C GLU A 79 -12.89 -19.38 -10.80
N THR A 80 -12.21 -18.34 -10.28
CA THR A 80 -12.89 -17.20 -9.68
C THR A 80 -12.61 -15.88 -10.36
N GLY A 81 -11.62 -15.79 -11.25
CA GLY A 81 -11.18 -14.54 -11.86
C GLY A 81 -10.61 -13.56 -10.82
N ALA A 82 -9.94 -14.05 -9.77
CA ALA A 82 -9.23 -13.21 -8.81
C ALA A 82 -8.12 -12.43 -9.51
N ASP A 83 -8.02 -11.13 -9.23
CA ASP A 83 -7.05 -10.21 -9.81
C ASP A 83 -6.05 -9.66 -8.79
N VAL A 84 -6.32 -9.84 -7.49
CA VAL A 84 -5.45 -9.46 -6.38
C VAL A 84 -5.19 -10.63 -5.44
N SER A 85 -3.93 -10.83 -5.05
CA SER A 85 -3.52 -11.82 -4.04
C SER A 85 -3.10 -11.13 -2.74
N LEU A 86 -3.70 -11.53 -1.62
CA LEU A 86 -3.34 -11.09 -0.27
C LEU A 86 -2.67 -12.23 0.48
N ILE A 87 -1.48 -11.99 1.07
CA ILE A 87 -0.63 -13.02 1.65
C ILE A 87 -0.52 -12.87 3.17
N PHE A 88 -0.96 -13.92 3.89
CA PHE A 88 -0.77 -14.16 5.32
C PHE A 88 0.05 -15.43 5.61
N VAL A 89 0.82 -15.87 4.65
CA VAL A 89 1.67 -17.07 4.76
C VAL A 89 2.85 -16.78 5.69
N PRO A 90 3.29 -17.73 6.53
CA PRO A 90 4.46 -17.55 7.40
C PRO A 90 5.74 -17.16 6.64
N PRO A 91 6.69 -16.42 7.26
CA PRO A 91 7.85 -15.84 6.60
C PRO A 91 8.67 -16.79 5.73
N PRO A 92 8.95 -18.04 6.13
CA PRO A 92 9.75 -18.97 5.30
C PRO A 92 9.10 -19.35 3.95
N TYR A 93 7.78 -19.16 3.82
CA TYR A 93 7.01 -19.54 2.63
C TYR A 93 6.43 -18.33 1.87
N ALA A 94 6.58 -17.13 2.41
CA ALA A 94 5.90 -15.94 1.86
C ALA A 94 6.50 -15.50 0.52
N ALA A 95 7.81 -15.68 0.31
CA ALA A 95 8.43 -15.41 -0.99
C ALA A 95 7.89 -16.35 -2.09
N ASP A 96 7.73 -17.62 -1.80
CA ASP A 96 7.14 -18.59 -2.74
C ASP A 96 5.68 -18.24 -3.03
N ALA A 97 4.93 -17.82 -2.02
CA ALA A 97 3.55 -17.34 -2.20
C ALA A 97 3.43 -16.11 -3.09
N ILE A 98 4.41 -15.17 -3.03
CA ILE A 98 4.50 -14.04 -3.95
C ILE A 98 4.79 -14.54 -5.37
N LEU A 99 5.80 -15.40 -5.54
CA LEU A 99 6.19 -15.94 -6.84
C LEU A 99 5.08 -16.76 -7.48
N GLU A 100 4.33 -17.54 -6.72
CA GLU A 100 3.14 -18.25 -7.19
C GLU A 100 2.07 -17.30 -7.74
N SER A 101 1.86 -16.14 -7.09
CA SER A 101 0.95 -15.11 -7.59
C SER A 101 1.45 -14.45 -8.88
N VAL A 102 2.78 -14.26 -9.02
CA VAL A 102 3.41 -13.76 -10.24
C VAL A 102 3.20 -14.75 -11.38
N ASP A 103 3.44 -16.04 -11.14
CA ASP A 103 3.24 -17.10 -12.15
C ASP A 103 1.78 -17.24 -12.56
N ALA A 104 0.84 -17.04 -11.63
CA ALA A 104 -0.59 -17.00 -11.89
C ALA A 104 -1.06 -15.68 -12.57
N THR A 105 -0.15 -14.78 -12.90
CA THR A 105 -0.42 -13.49 -13.58
C THR A 105 -1.39 -12.56 -12.83
N VAL A 106 -1.40 -12.62 -11.50
CA VAL A 106 -2.18 -11.72 -10.65
C VAL A 106 -1.65 -10.30 -10.80
N SER A 107 -2.52 -9.33 -11.00
CA SER A 107 -2.12 -7.94 -11.28
C SER A 107 -1.49 -7.23 -10.07
N LEU A 108 -1.98 -7.53 -8.86
CA LEU A 108 -1.53 -6.94 -7.61
C LEU A 108 -1.35 -8.01 -6.53
N VAL A 109 -0.20 -8.01 -5.89
CA VAL A 109 0.10 -8.82 -4.70
C VAL A 109 0.28 -7.90 -3.50
N ILE A 110 -0.35 -8.25 -2.37
CA ILE A 110 -0.20 -7.54 -1.11
C ILE A 110 0.33 -8.55 -0.09
N CYS A 111 1.55 -8.33 0.41
CA CYS A 111 2.20 -9.21 1.36
C CYS A 111 2.24 -8.55 2.75
N ILE A 112 1.44 -9.09 3.68
CA ILE A 112 1.39 -8.58 5.07
C ILE A 112 2.59 -9.09 5.86
N THR A 113 3.07 -10.28 5.52
CA THR A 113 4.09 -11.01 6.27
C THR A 113 5.35 -10.18 6.50
N GLU A 114 5.80 -10.14 7.74
CA GLU A 114 7.08 -9.61 8.19
C GLU A 114 8.11 -10.73 8.33
N GLY A 115 9.41 -10.38 8.18
CA GLY A 115 10.51 -11.30 8.46
C GLY A 115 10.85 -12.26 7.32
N ILE A 116 10.49 -11.95 6.09
CA ILE A 116 10.92 -12.71 4.91
C ILE A 116 12.44 -12.56 4.76
N PRO A 117 13.20 -13.63 4.54
CA PRO A 117 14.63 -13.55 4.33
C PRO A 117 14.99 -12.60 3.16
N THR A 118 15.94 -11.71 3.37
CA THR A 118 16.32 -10.68 2.36
C THR A 118 16.72 -11.30 1.02
N LEU A 119 17.44 -12.44 1.03
CA LEU A 119 17.84 -13.14 -0.20
C LEU A 119 16.64 -13.67 -1.00
N ASP A 120 15.58 -14.10 -0.31
CA ASP A 120 14.35 -14.53 -0.99
C ASP A 120 13.64 -13.34 -1.62
N MET A 121 13.63 -12.17 -0.97
CA MET A 121 13.11 -10.94 -1.55
C MET A 121 13.94 -10.43 -2.74
N VAL A 122 15.25 -10.71 -2.82
CA VAL A 122 16.04 -10.44 -4.03
C VAL A 122 15.54 -11.26 -5.22
N ARG A 123 15.20 -12.55 -5.00
CA ARG A 123 14.61 -13.41 -6.04
C ARG A 123 13.23 -12.91 -6.48
N VAL A 124 12.38 -12.54 -5.51
CA VAL A 124 11.08 -11.93 -5.76
C VAL A 124 11.22 -10.66 -6.61
N ALA A 125 12.12 -9.75 -6.23
CA ALA A 125 12.36 -8.51 -6.97
C ALA A 125 12.86 -8.76 -8.40
N ALA A 126 13.63 -9.83 -8.63
CA ALA A 126 14.06 -10.22 -9.97
C ALA A 126 12.89 -10.73 -10.82
N ALA A 127 11.99 -11.53 -10.26
CA ALA A 127 10.80 -12.03 -10.95
C ALA A 127 9.82 -10.89 -11.28
N LEU A 128 9.59 -9.97 -10.35
CA LEU A 128 8.70 -8.83 -10.55
C LEU A 128 9.14 -7.90 -11.69
N ARG A 129 10.47 -7.71 -11.88
CA ARG A 129 10.98 -6.89 -13.01
C ARG A 129 10.60 -7.42 -14.39
N ASN A 130 10.34 -8.72 -14.50
CA ASN A 130 9.99 -9.39 -15.74
C ASN A 130 8.49 -9.75 -15.83
N SER A 131 7.66 -9.15 -14.96
CA SER A 131 6.22 -9.40 -14.89
C SER A 131 5.43 -8.09 -14.91
N ASN A 132 4.12 -8.19 -15.13
CA ASN A 132 3.16 -7.09 -14.98
C ASN A 132 2.56 -7.03 -13.57
N THR A 133 2.96 -7.93 -12.67
CA THR A 133 2.50 -7.98 -11.30
C THR A 133 3.14 -6.88 -10.46
N ARG A 134 2.33 -6.15 -9.72
CA ARG A 134 2.80 -5.19 -8.71
C ARG A 134 2.77 -5.82 -7.33
N LEU A 135 3.75 -5.51 -6.51
CA LEU A 135 3.79 -5.92 -5.09
C LEU A 135 3.64 -4.70 -4.18
N ILE A 136 2.80 -4.78 -3.17
CA ILE A 136 2.77 -3.90 -1.99
C ILE A 136 3.28 -4.70 -0.80
N GLY A 137 4.23 -4.14 -0.05
CA GLY A 137 4.96 -4.84 0.99
C GLY A 137 6.24 -5.52 0.47
N PRO A 138 6.78 -6.49 1.20
CA PRO A 138 6.28 -7.13 2.44
C PRO A 138 6.28 -6.23 3.67
N ASN A 139 5.85 -6.80 4.82
CA ASN A 139 5.80 -6.10 6.10
C ASN A 139 4.96 -4.80 6.02
N CYS A 140 3.73 -4.92 5.53
CA CYS A 140 2.87 -3.78 5.27
C CYS A 140 1.45 -4.00 5.81
N PRO A 141 0.68 -2.94 6.07
CA PRO A 141 -0.71 -3.06 6.49
C PRO A 141 -1.70 -3.26 5.33
N GLY A 142 -1.23 -3.21 4.07
CA GLY A 142 -2.07 -3.34 2.88
C GLY A 142 -2.48 -2.02 2.24
N ILE A 143 -3.65 -2.00 1.62
CA ILE A 143 -4.23 -0.86 0.90
C ILE A 143 -5.72 -0.72 1.23
N ILE A 144 -6.21 0.51 1.29
CA ILE A 144 -7.64 0.80 1.41
C ILE A 144 -8.01 2.04 0.58
N SER A 145 -9.03 1.91 -0.26
CA SER A 145 -9.75 3.03 -0.86
C SER A 145 -11.12 3.12 -0.16
N PRO A 146 -11.29 4.09 0.75
CA PRO A 146 -12.45 4.14 1.62
C PRO A 146 -13.78 4.20 0.85
N GLY A 147 -14.75 3.38 1.26
CA GLY A 147 -16.04 3.22 0.58
C GLY A 147 -16.01 2.32 -0.66
N LYS A 148 -14.84 1.85 -1.10
CA LYS A 148 -14.68 1.03 -2.30
C LYS A 148 -14.09 -0.35 -2.01
N CYS A 149 -12.88 -0.41 -1.43
CA CYS A 149 -12.17 -1.66 -1.21
C CYS A 149 -11.15 -1.54 -0.08
N LYS A 150 -11.06 -2.58 0.75
CA LYS A 150 -10.04 -2.73 1.80
C LYS A 150 -9.34 -4.06 1.62
N ILE A 151 -8.02 -4.07 1.50
CA ILE A 151 -7.22 -5.29 1.39
C ILE A 151 -6.06 -5.22 2.37
N GLY A 152 -6.09 -6.11 3.35
CA GLY A 152 -5.11 -6.17 4.44
C GLY A 152 -5.69 -5.85 5.80
N ILE A 153 -4.85 -5.32 6.70
CA ILE A 153 -5.13 -5.21 8.13
C ILE A 153 -5.58 -3.82 8.59
N MET A 154 -5.61 -2.82 7.71
CA MET A 154 -6.04 -1.46 8.07
C MET A 154 -7.45 -1.45 8.64
N PRO A 155 -7.71 -0.77 9.79
CA PRO A 155 -9.04 -0.72 10.40
C PRO A 155 -10.00 0.17 9.60
N GLY A 156 -10.97 -0.42 8.90
CA GLY A 156 -11.92 0.31 8.03
C GLY A 156 -12.68 1.43 8.76
N ARG A 157 -12.97 1.25 10.05
CA ARG A 157 -13.78 2.20 10.86
C ARG A 157 -13.19 3.59 11.04
N ILE A 158 -11.86 3.76 10.92
CA ILE A 158 -11.21 5.07 11.05
C ILE A 158 -11.08 5.79 9.71
N HIS A 159 -11.30 5.09 8.61
CA HIS A 159 -11.19 5.65 7.26
C HIS A 159 -12.52 6.25 6.79
N LYS A 160 -12.45 7.36 6.09
CA LYS A 160 -13.59 8.06 5.49
C LYS A 160 -13.30 8.34 4.03
N GLN A 161 -14.26 8.14 3.15
CA GLN A 161 -14.12 8.51 1.74
C GLN A 161 -13.86 10.02 1.59
N GLY A 162 -12.90 10.37 0.75
CA GLY A 162 -12.50 11.74 0.48
C GLY A 162 -11.38 11.82 -0.56
N ASN A 163 -10.49 12.79 -0.41
CA ASN A 163 -9.56 13.18 -1.47
C ASN A 163 -8.08 13.28 -1.04
N VAL A 164 -7.70 12.65 0.07
CA VAL A 164 -6.30 12.64 0.51
C VAL A 164 -5.67 11.27 0.25
N GLY A 165 -4.60 11.25 -0.54
CA GLY A 165 -3.74 10.07 -0.66
C GLY A 165 -2.81 9.96 0.55
N VAL A 166 -2.69 8.78 1.14
CA VAL A 166 -1.78 8.53 2.26
C VAL A 166 -0.82 7.41 1.89
N VAL A 167 0.48 7.66 1.96
CA VAL A 167 1.51 6.64 1.79
C VAL A 167 2.42 6.59 3.01
N SER A 168 2.68 5.38 3.53
CA SER A 168 3.44 5.21 4.76
C SER A 168 4.22 3.89 4.79
N ARG A 169 5.40 3.91 5.42
CA ARG A 169 6.10 2.68 5.82
C ARG A 169 5.49 2.06 7.07
N SER A 170 4.91 2.88 7.96
CA SER A 170 4.39 2.46 9.26
C SER A 170 2.87 2.28 9.23
N GLY A 171 2.39 1.11 9.64
CA GLY A 171 0.96 0.88 9.84
C GLY A 171 0.39 1.77 10.95
N THR A 172 1.04 1.82 12.10
CA THR A 172 0.57 2.60 13.26
C THR A 172 0.48 4.09 12.96
N LEU A 173 1.51 4.69 12.33
CA LEU A 173 1.48 6.10 11.98
C LEU A 173 0.48 6.40 10.84
N THR A 174 0.21 5.44 9.96
CA THR A 174 -0.90 5.55 9.01
C THR A 174 -2.23 5.72 9.74
N TYR A 175 -2.49 4.88 10.76
CA TYR A 175 -3.75 4.94 11.51
C TYR A 175 -3.89 6.25 12.27
N GLU A 176 -2.81 6.74 12.88
CA GLU A 176 -2.78 8.04 13.57
C GLU A 176 -3.12 9.20 12.62
N ALA A 177 -2.45 9.27 11.47
CA ALA A 177 -2.71 10.30 10.47
C ALA A 177 -4.16 10.26 9.94
N VAL A 178 -4.64 9.06 9.59
CA VAL A 178 -5.98 8.85 9.05
C VAL A 178 -7.06 9.21 10.08
N ASP A 179 -6.89 8.84 11.36
CA ASP A 179 -7.84 9.18 12.42
C ASP A 179 -7.95 10.69 12.63
N GLN A 180 -6.80 11.41 12.62
CA GLN A 180 -6.77 12.87 12.69
C GLN A 180 -7.52 13.51 11.50
N LEU A 181 -7.23 13.08 10.28
CA LEU A 181 -7.89 13.57 9.07
C LEU A 181 -9.40 13.34 9.14
N THR A 182 -9.81 12.14 9.51
CA THR A 182 -11.23 11.77 9.61
C THR A 182 -11.97 12.59 10.66
N LYS A 183 -11.36 12.85 11.83
CA LYS A 183 -11.91 13.72 12.88
C LYS A 183 -12.05 15.18 12.42
N LEU A 184 -11.19 15.64 11.54
CA LEU A 184 -11.29 16.96 10.91
C LEU A 184 -12.28 17.01 9.72
N GLY A 185 -12.98 15.91 9.44
CA GLY A 185 -13.90 15.81 8.32
C GLY A 185 -13.22 15.58 6.96
N ILE A 186 -11.89 15.45 6.95
CA ILE A 186 -11.09 15.21 5.75
C ILE A 186 -11.01 13.68 5.52
N GLY A 187 -11.47 13.24 4.36
CA GLY A 187 -11.45 11.83 3.99
C GLY A 187 -10.26 11.48 3.08
N GLN A 188 -10.06 10.18 2.86
CA GLN A 188 -8.97 9.65 2.06
C GLN A 188 -9.48 9.13 0.71
N SER A 189 -8.70 9.35 -0.36
CA SER A 189 -8.92 8.70 -1.66
C SER A 189 -8.41 7.25 -1.62
N THR A 190 -7.15 7.09 -1.22
CA THR A 190 -6.52 5.78 -1.01
C THR A 190 -5.41 5.90 0.02
N CYS A 191 -5.28 4.89 0.90
CA CYS A 191 -4.15 4.74 1.80
C CYS A 191 -3.35 3.50 1.41
N ILE A 192 -2.04 3.67 1.21
CA ILE A 192 -1.09 2.61 0.82
C ILE A 192 -0.04 2.47 1.91
N GLY A 193 0.02 1.30 2.56
CA GLY A 193 1.14 0.94 3.41
C GLY A 193 2.17 0.20 2.57
N ILE A 194 3.34 0.81 2.36
CA ILE A 194 4.38 0.24 1.49
C ILE A 194 5.30 -0.75 2.18
N GLY A 195 5.30 -0.77 3.52
CA GLY A 195 6.13 -1.66 4.33
C GLY A 195 7.47 -1.07 4.77
N GLY A 196 8.04 -1.71 5.81
CA GLY A 196 9.28 -1.28 6.47
C GLY A 196 10.51 -2.14 6.17
N ASP A 197 10.40 -3.10 5.23
CA ASP A 197 11.51 -3.97 4.86
C ASP A 197 12.49 -3.28 3.90
N PRO A 198 13.77 -3.72 3.84
CA PRO A 198 14.77 -3.14 2.94
C PRO A 198 14.44 -3.30 1.45
N ILE A 199 13.77 -4.40 1.09
CA ILE A 199 13.34 -4.71 -0.28
C ILE A 199 11.82 -4.81 -0.29
N ILE A 200 11.18 -3.79 -0.85
CA ILE A 200 9.73 -3.67 -1.02
C ILE A 200 9.36 -3.58 -2.50
N GLY A 201 8.13 -3.96 -2.83
CA GLY A 201 7.66 -3.94 -4.22
C GLY A 201 7.26 -2.55 -4.70
N THR A 202 6.45 -1.83 -3.94
CA THR A 202 5.98 -0.47 -4.25
C THR A 202 6.71 0.53 -3.37
N THR A 203 7.31 1.54 -4.00
CA THR A 203 8.10 2.58 -3.32
C THR A 203 7.27 3.84 -3.03
N PHE A 204 7.82 4.80 -2.26
CA PHE A 204 7.23 6.14 -2.14
C PHE A 204 7.04 6.81 -3.50
N LEU A 205 8.04 6.70 -4.38
CA LEU A 205 7.98 7.29 -5.71
C LEU A 205 6.80 6.74 -6.52
N ASP A 206 6.57 5.43 -6.48
CA ASP A 206 5.43 4.80 -7.17
C ASP A 206 4.10 5.30 -6.60
N ALA A 207 3.93 5.29 -5.29
CA ALA A 207 2.70 5.74 -4.64
C ALA A 207 2.40 7.23 -4.91
N ILE A 208 3.42 8.09 -4.86
CA ILE A 208 3.30 9.52 -5.17
C ILE A 208 2.91 9.74 -6.64
N ARG A 209 3.46 8.97 -7.58
CA ARG A 209 3.04 9.00 -9.00
C ARG A 209 1.56 8.67 -9.14
N PHE A 210 1.11 7.57 -8.52
CA PHE A 210 -0.30 7.20 -8.54
C PHE A 210 -1.20 8.30 -8.00
N PHE A 211 -0.86 8.88 -6.85
CA PHE A 211 -1.64 9.97 -6.26
C PHE A 211 -1.59 11.25 -7.11
N ASN A 212 -0.49 11.52 -7.79
CA ASN A 212 -0.39 12.67 -8.69
C ASN A 212 -1.28 12.52 -9.92
N GLU A 213 -1.35 11.32 -10.48
CA GLU A 213 -2.16 10.98 -11.66
C GLU A 213 -3.64 10.77 -11.32
N ASP A 214 -3.97 10.41 -10.08
CA ASP A 214 -5.35 10.17 -9.65
C ASP A 214 -6.15 11.47 -9.54
N PRO A 215 -7.23 11.64 -10.30
CA PRO A 215 -8.08 12.84 -10.23
C PRO A 215 -8.85 12.97 -8.92
N GLU A 216 -9.07 11.87 -8.18
CA GLU A 216 -9.75 11.90 -6.88
C GLU A 216 -8.80 12.32 -5.75
N THR A 217 -7.50 12.27 -5.94
CA THR A 217 -6.51 12.68 -4.94
C THR A 217 -6.17 14.16 -5.11
N HIS A 218 -6.47 14.98 -4.13
CA HIS A 218 -6.21 16.44 -4.16
C HIS A 218 -5.09 16.88 -3.22
N ALA A 219 -4.73 16.06 -2.23
CA ALA A 219 -3.61 16.31 -1.33
C ALA A 219 -2.95 14.97 -0.92
N ILE A 220 -1.73 15.02 -0.41
CA ILE A 220 -0.96 13.81 -0.11
C ILE A 220 -0.37 13.91 1.30
N VAL A 221 -0.41 12.81 2.05
CA VAL A 221 0.37 12.61 3.28
C VAL A 221 1.41 11.52 3.03
N MET A 222 2.66 11.83 3.33
CA MET A 222 3.80 10.95 3.19
C MET A 222 4.47 10.73 4.54
N ILE A 223 4.49 9.48 5.03
CA ILE A 223 5.07 9.12 6.32
C ILE A 223 6.24 8.17 6.09
N GLY A 224 7.43 8.71 6.18
CA GLY A 224 8.70 8.00 6.06
C GLY A 224 9.35 7.71 7.41
N GLU A 225 10.56 7.21 7.33
CA GLU A 225 11.38 6.90 8.50
C GLU A 225 12.87 7.07 8.16
N ILE A 226 13.72 6.99 9.16
CA ILE A 226 15.18 6.96 8.97
C ILE A 226 15.61 5.76 8.13
N GLY A 227 16.76 5.87 7.48
CA GLY A 227 17.37 4.82 6.65
C GLY A 227 17.01 4.94 5.17
N GLY A 228 17.93 4.48 4.33
CA GLY A 228 17.81 4.59 2.87
C GLY A 228 17.64 6.03 2.38
N ASN A 229 17.22 6.18 1.11
CA ASN A 229 17.05 7.47 0.43
C ASN A 229 15.72 7.58 -0.34
N ALA A 230 14.76 6.72 -0.04
CA ALA A 230 13.50 6.65 -0.80
C ALA A 230 12.65 7.93 -0.65
N GLU A 231 12.68 8.55 0.52
CA GLU A 231 11.97 9.79 0.81
C GLU A 231 12.58 10.98 0.07
N GLU A 232 13.91 11.03 -0.08
CA GLU A 232 14.63 12.05 -0.86
C GLU A 232 14.33 11.91 -2.36
N GLN A 233 14.27 10.67 -2.87
CA GLN A 233 13.85 10.40 -4.26
C GLN A 233 12.42 10.85 -4.51
N ALA A 234 11.50 10.55 -3.60
CA ALA A 234 10.12 11.00 -3.66
C ALA A 234 10.03 12.54 -3.60
N ALA A 235 10.79 13.19 -2.71
CA ALA A 235 10.85 14.65 -2.59
C ALA A 235 11.34 15.30 -3.90
N SER A 236 12.34 14.73 -4.53
CA SER A 236 12.84 15.21 -5.82
C SER A 236 11.78 15.14 -6.92
N TYR A 237 11.01 14.05 -6.97
CA TYR A 237 9.89 13.90 -7.90
C TYR A 237 8.75 14.87 -7.60
N ILE A 238 8.40 15.03 -6.31
CA ILE A 238 7.36 15.98 -5.87
C ILE A 238 7.71 17.38 -6.32
N LYS A 239 8.93 17.84 -6.09
CA LYS A 239 9.41 19.16 -6.51
C LYS A 239 9.21 19.43 -8.00
N ALA A 240 9.44 18.43 -8.82
CA ALA A 240 9.40 18.59 -10.28
C ALA A 240 8.00 18.41 -10.89
N ASN A 241 7.13 17.60 -10.27
CA ASN A 241 5.94 17.10 -10.95
C ASN A 241 4.62 17.28 -10.19
N VAL A 242 4.65 17.47 -8.86
CA VAL A 242 3.44 17.46 -8.03
C VAL A 242 3.04 18.88 -7.65
N LYS A 243 1.82 19.26 -8.03
CA LYS A 243 1.22 20.58 -7.65
C LYS A 243 0.28 20.45 -6.46
N LYS A 244 -0.10 19.23 -6.08
CA LYS A 244 -1.00 18.97 -4.96
C LYS A 244 -0.26 19.25 -3.64
N PRO A 245 -0.92 19.80 -2.61
CA PRO A 245 -0.30 19.96 -1.29
C PRO A 245 0.19 18.62 -0.74
N VAL A 246 1.42 18.61 -0.21
CA VAL A 246 2.02 17.41 0.40
C VAL A 246 2.44 17.75 1.83
N VAL A 247 2.03 16.92 2.79
CA VAL A 247 2.51 16.94 4.17
C VAL A 247 3.38 15.72 4.42
N GLY A 248 4.50 15.90 5.11
CA GLY A 248 5.45 14.83 5.34
C GLY A 248 5.97 14.74 6.78
N LEU A 249 6.07 13.52 7.28
CA LEU A 249 6.66 13.15 8.55
C LEU A 249 7.78 12.13 8.34
N ILE A 250 8.87 12.26 9.10
CA ILE A 250 9.93 11.25 9.22
C ILE A 250 9.99 10.74 10.65
N ALA A 251 9.73 9.44 10.80
CA ALA A 251 9.86 8.75 12.08
C ALA A 251 11.33 8.44 12.41
N GLY A 252 11.64 8.32 13.71
CA GLY A 252 12.98 7.93 14.18
C GLY A 252 13.96 9.08 14.33
N GLN A 253 13.51 10.32 14.53
CA GLN A 253 14.36 11.51 14.67
C GLN A 253 15.42 11.39 15.79
N THR A 254 15.09 10.67 16.86
CA THR A 254 15.97 10.46 18.02
C THR A 254 16.74 9.15 17.97
N ALA A 255 16.68 8.44 16.85
CA ALA A 255 17.33 7.14 16.70
C ALA A 255 18.88 7.30 16.70
N PRO A 256 19.61 6.52 17.52
CA PRO A 256 21.04 6.53 17.49
C PRO A 256 21.56 5.88 16.21
N PRO A 257 22.66 6.40 15.62
CA PRO A 257 23.29 5.81 14.43
C PRO A 257 23.67 4.34 14.64
N GLY A 258 23.52 3.53 13.57
CA GLY A 258 23.90 2.11 13.57
C GLY A 258 22.91 1.19 14.32
N ARG A 259 21.82 1.72 14.88
CA ARG A 259 20.83 0.92 15.57
C ARG A 259 19.55 0.80 14.74
N ARG A 260 19.05 -0.44 14.58
CA ARG A 260 17.76 -0.69 13.93
C ARG A 260 16.62 -0.22 14.84
N MET A 261 15.65 0.49 14.28
CA MET A 261 14.52 1.07 15.01
C MET A 261 13.20 0.47 14.52
N GLY A 262 12.84 -0.72 15.03
CA GLY A 262 11.63 -1.44 14.62
C GLY A 262 11.78 -2.11 13.28
N HIS A 263 11.47 -1.41 12.20
CA HIS A 263 11.57 -1.93 10.83
C HIS A 263 13.01 -2.30 10.43
N ALA A 264 13.14 -3.34 9.62
CA ALA A 264 14.45 -3.81 9.15
C ALA A 264 15.18 -2.76 8.29
N GLY A 265 14.44 -1.89 7.58
CA GLY A 265 14.98 -0.79 6.79
C GLY A 265 15.28 0.49 7.59
N ALA A 266 14.80 0.60 8.83
CA ALA A 266 14.93 1.80 9.65
C ALA A 266 16.27 1.82 10.43
N ILE A 267 17.36 2.05 9.70
CA ILE A 267 18.73 2.11 10.25
C ILE A 267 19.53 3.21 9.56
N ILE A 268 20.19 4.08 10.34
CA ILE A 268 21.16 5.05 9.83
C ILE A 268 22.49 4.31 9.64
N SER A 269 22.94 4.17 8.41
CA SER A 269 24.17 3.46 8.06
C SER A 269 25.11 4.37 7.27
N GLY A 270 26.41 4.36 7.60
CA GLY A 270 27.40 5.16 6.90
C GLY A 270 27.18 6.67 6.96
N GLY A 271 26.42 7.14 7.95
CA GLY A 271 26.09 8.58 8.11
C GLY A 271 24.99 9.09 7.18
N ALA A 272 24.39 8.22 6.36
CA ALA A 272 23.31 8.57 5.44
C ALA A 272 21.92 8.08 5.95
N GLY A 273 20.84 8.71 5.44
CA GLY A 273 19.48 8.35 5.77
C GLY A 273 19.02 8.86 7.13
N THR A 274 19.58 9.95 7.60
CA THR A 274 19.16 10.63 8.83
C THR A 274 17.83 11.35 8.63
N ALA A 275 17.05 11.52 9.71
CA ALA A 275 15.82 12.32 9.67
C ALA A 275 16.10 13.76 9.20
N ALA A 276 17.22 14.36 9.64
CA ALA A 276 17.60 15.74 9.28
C ALA A 276 17.82 15.91 7.77
N GLU A 277 18.52 14.97 7.12
CA GLU A 277 18.73 15.00 5.65
C GLU A 277 17.39 14.86 4.91
N LYS A 278 16.54 13.93 5.36
CA LYS A 278 15.20 13.72 4.77
C LYS A 278 14.32 14.96 4.92
N TYR A 279 14.27 15.57 6.09
CA TYR A 279 13.53 16.83 6.30
C TYR A 279 14.07 17.98 5.44
N LYS A 280 15.40 18.09 5.29
CA LYS A 280 16.01 19.09 4.41
C LYS A 280 15.58 18.88 2.95
N ALA A 281 15.59 17.63 2.47
CA ALA A 281 15.15 17.31 1.11
C ALA A 281 13.66 17.60 0.91
N MET A 282 12.82 17.22 1.87
CA MET A 282 11.37 17.45 1.83
C MET A 282 11.02 18.94 1.84
N ALA A 283 11.64 19.72 2.74
CA ALA A 283 11.44 21.17 2.81
C ALA A 283 11.91 21.87 1.51
N GLY A 284 13.05 21.45 0.96
CA GLY A 284 13.57 21.93 -0.33
C GLY A 284 12.69 21.58 -1.54
N ALA A 285 11.78 20.62 -1.37
CA ALA A 285 10.79 20.23 -2.36
C ALA A 285 9.41 20.90 -2.16
N GLY A 286 9.25 21.78 -1.17
CA GLY A 286 7.99 22.45 -0.88
C GLY A 286 6.98 21.59 -0.09
N ILE A 287 7.44 20.46 0.47
CA ILE A 287 6.61 19.60 1.32
C ILE A 287 6.45 20.27 2.70
N HIS A 288 5.23 20.35 3.20
CA HIS A 288 4.94 20.83 4.55
C HIS A 288 5.36 19.78 5.57
N THR A 289 6.51 19.97 6.21
CA THR A 289 7.06 18.99 7.15
C THR A 289 6.52 19.20 8.56
N VAL A 290 6.23 18.11 9.27
CA VAL A 290 5.85 18.09 10.68
C VAL A 290 6.84 17.27 11.49
N GLN A 291 7.09 17.67 12.74
CA GLN A 291 8.01 16.99 13.65
C GLN A 291 7.28 15.99 14.57
N SER A 292 5.99 16.21 14.78
CA SER A 292 5.14 15.35 15.59
C SER A 292 4.06 14.69 14.71
N PRO A 293 3.78 13.39 14.89
CA PRO A 293 2.64 12.75 14.23
C PRO A 293 1.32 13.47 14.52
N ALA A 294 1.17 14.07 15.70
CA ALA A 294 -0.04 14.78 16.12
C ALA A 294 -0.39 16.01 15.25
N ASP A 295 0.57 16.54 14.50
CA ASP A 295 0.41 17.75 13.70
C ASP A 295 0.06 17.49 12.23
N ILE A 296 0.00 16.23 11.79
CA ILE A 296 -0.25 15.86 10.39
C ILE A 296 -1.60 16.41 9.91
N GLY A 297 -2.67 16.15 10.66
CA GLY A 297 -4.02 16.52 10.26
C GLY A 297 -4.21 18.03 10.20
N SER A 298 -3.78 18.77 11.22
CA SER A 298 -3.89 20.23 11.29
C SER A 298 -3.07 20.93 10.19
N THR A 299 -1.85 20.43 9.93
CA THR A 299 -0.99 20.97 8.88
C THR A 299 -1.58 20.74 7.49
N LEU A 300 -2.14 19.54 7.22
CA LEU A 300 -2.79 19.29 5.95
C LEU A 300 -4.05 20.15 5.77
N ALA A 301 -4.87 20.27 6.82
CA ALA A 301 -6.06 21.12 6.79
C ALA A 301 -5.74 22.60 6.46
N ALA A 302 -4.61 23.10 6.98
CA ALA A 302 -4.13 24.45 6.66
C ALA A 302 -3.58 24.55 5.22
N ALA A 303 -2.91 23.52 4.71
CA ALA A 303 -2.35 23.49 3.36
C ALA A 303 -3.41 23.40 2.25
N ILE A 304 -4.52 22.70 2.51
CA ILE A 304 -5.64 22.58 1.54
C ILE A 304 -6.46 23.88 1.42
N LYS A 305 -6.50 24.71 2.47
CA LYS A 305 -7.27 25.97 2.48
C LYS A 305 -6.61 27.12 1.72
N LYS A 306 -5.35 26.99 1.34
CA LYS A 306 -4.59 27.94 0.53
C LYS A 306 -4.78 27.69 -0.95
#